data_0c20e6c0eb9c7523e0b4c47608527943
#
_entry.id   0c20e6c0eb9c7523e0b4c47608527943
#
_cell.length_a   1.000
_cell.length_b   1.000
_cell.length_c   1.000
_cell.angle_alpha   90.00
_cell.angle_beta   90.00
_cell.angle_gamma   90.00
#
_symmetry.space_group_name_H-M   'P 1'
#
loop_
_entity.id
_entity.type
_entity.pdbx_description
1 polymer ?
#
loop_
_entity_poly.entity_id
_entity_poly.type
_entity_poly.pdbx_seq_one_letter_code
_entity_poly.pdbx_strand_id
1 'polypeptide(L)'
;MRPTHPLSLPIPEGWTGPLTDWATNLRAAGFSERTVKTRSVQLRRIARELGRSTPDQVQPQDLLEWAGHQDWAAATRHSYYTSLRVFFRWYYGPDALRKSPALALPRVTCPPGIPRPTPREVLDDGLQAASERVELILSLAACAGLRATEISQVHANDLVDDLEGFSLVVHGKGGRIRQVPLPTWLAFRVESACDQGKGWAFPSKYGGHISGARVSELGSQALPGRWTLHTLRHRFATLAYRADRDLLTVQRLLGHASVQTTQRYAEPPHNALRRAVRAADIHRN
;
A
#
# COMPACT_ATOMS: atom_id res chain seq x y z
N MET A 1 7.92 -26.40 -13.99
CA MET A 1 6.53 -26.03 -14.32
C MET A 1 6.30 -24.57 -13.91
N ARG A 2 5.91 -23.66 -14.79
CA ARG A 2 5.59 -22.28 -14.40
C ARG A 2 4.33 -22.32 -13.53
N PRO A 3 4.27 -21.64 -12.38
CA PRO A 3 3.06 -21.63 -11.56
C PRO A 3 1.90 -21.05 -12.38
N THR A 4 0.80 -21.80 -12.44
CA THR A 4 -0.40 -21.39 -13.17
C THR A 4 -0.94 -20.09 -12.56
N HIS A 5 -1.15 -19.06 -13.39
CA HIS A 5 -1.61 -17.76 -12.89
C HIS A 5 -3.01 -17.91 -12.25
N PRO A 6 -3.27 -17.39 -11.04
CA PRO A 6 -4.54 -17.58 -10.33
C PRO A 6 -5.81 -17.25 -11.12
N LEU A 7 -5.72 -16.34 -12.09
CA LEU A 7 -6.84 -16.00 -12.98
C LEU A 7 -7.10 -17.02 -14.08
N SER A 8 -6.13 -17.89 -14.41
CA SER A 8 -6.28 -18.92 -15.45
C SER A 8 -6.80 -20.25 -14.91
N LEU A 9 -6.87 -20.42 -13.58
CA LEU A 9 -7.46 -21.62 -13.00
C LEU A 9 -8.98 -21.69 -13.26
N PRO A 10 -9.53 -22.86 -13.60
CA PRO A 10 -10.95 -23.00 -13.89
C PRO A 10 -11.83 -22.62 -12.68
N ILE A 11 -13.01 -22.12 -12.98
CA ILE A 11 -14.08 -21.82 -12.02
C ILE A 11 -15.38 -22.42 -12.55
N PRO A 12 -16.40 -22.64 -11.73
CA PRO A 12 -17.71 -23.04 -12.23
C PRO A 12 -18.22 -22.06 -13.30
N GLU A 13 -18.79 -22.60 -14.37
CA GLU A 13 -19.14 -21.82 -15.58
C GLU A 13 -20.06 -20.64 -15.28
N GLY A 14 -21.06 -20.83 -14.42
CA GLY A 14 -22.00 -19.79 -14.04
C GLY A 14 -21.42 -18.60 -13.28
N TRP A 15 -20.14 -18.67 -12.86
CA TRP A 15 -19.42 -17.53 -12.27
C TRP A 15 -18.69 -16.68 -13.30
N THR A 16 -18.44 -17.21 -14.50
CA THR A 16 -17.58 -16.54 -15.49
C THR A 16 -18.15 -15.20 -15.94
N GLY A 17 -19.44 -15.20 -16.37
CA GLY A 17 -20.15 -13.98 -16.76
C GLY A 17 -20.18 -12.94 -15.63
N PRO A 18 -20.79 -13.29 -14.46
CA PRO A 18 -20.86 -12.36 -13.32
C PRO A 18 -19.52 -11.78 -12.88
N LEU A 19 -18.42 -12.54 -12.88
CA LEU A 19 -17.10 -12.02 -12.50
C LEU A 19 -16.51 -11.11 -13.57
N THR A 20 -16.78 -11.35 -14.85
CA THR A 20 -16.35 -10.50 -15.97
C THR A 20 -17.06 -9.16 -15.92
N ASP A 21 -18.40 -9.19 -15.76
CA ASP A 21 -19.23 -7.99 -15.68
C ASP A 21 -18.90 -7.16 -14.44
N TRP A 22 -18.65 -7.82 -13.32
CA TRP A 22 -18.22 -7.14 -12.11
C TRP A 22 -16.85 -6.48 -12.26
N ALA A 23 -15.89 -7.14 -12.91
CA ALA A 23 -14.58 -6.53 -13.19
C ALA A 23 -14.72 -5.28 -14.06
N THR A 24 -15.62 -5.32 -15.06
CA THR A 24 -15.97 -4.18 -15.89
C THR A 24 -16.60 -3.05 -15.09
N ASN A 25 -17.55 -3.38 -14.22
CA ASN A 25 -18.17 -2.42 -13.30
C ASN A 25 -17.15 -1.77 -12.35
N LEU A 26 -16.20 -2.53 -11.81
CA LEU A 26 -15.12 -1.97 -10.98
C LEU A 26 -14.25 -0.97 -11.74
N ARG A 27 -13.94 -1.25 -13.03
CA ARG A 27 -13.20 -0.30 -13.88
C ARG A 27 -14.01 0.96 -14.13
N ALA A 28 -15.28 0.83 -14.50
CA ALA A 28 -16.18 1.96 -14.71
C ALA A 28 -16.34 2.82 -13.46
N ALA A 29 -16.28 2.21 -12.27
CA ALA A 29 -16.27 2.91 -10.98
C ALA A 29 -14.89 3.51 -10.60
N GLY A 30 -13.90 3.48 -11.50
CA GLY A 30 -12.59 4.11 -11.30
C GLY A 30 -11.64 3.34 -10.38
N PHE A 31 -11.89 2.05 -10.11
CA PHE A 31 -10.93 1.25 -9.33
C PHE A 31 -9.67 0.94 -10.14
N SER A 32 -8.51 1.01 -9.48
CA SER A 32 -7.24 0.67 -10.11
C SER A 32 -7.21 -0.79 -10.58
N GLU A 33 -6.50 -1.09 -11.68
CA GLU A 33 -6.33 -2.46 -12.21
C GLU A 33 -5.79 -3.43 -11.14
N ARG A 34 -4.93 -2.96 -10.25
CA ARG A 34 -4.46 -3.77 -9.11
C ARG A 34 -5.61 -4.18 -8.19
N THR A 35 -6.55 -3.28 -7.91
CA THR A 35 -7.73 -3.57 -7.07
C THR A 35 -8.66 -4.54 -7.78
N VAL A 36 -8.93 -4.31 -9.08
CA VAL A 36 -9.75 -5.19 -9.92
C VAL A 36 -9.15 -6.59 -9.94
N LYS A 37 -7.85 -6.71 -10.23
CA LYS A 37 -7.12 -7.99 -10.25
C LYS A 37 -7.18 -8.70 -8.90
N THR A 38 -6.91 -7.99 -7.81
CA THR A 38 -6.90 -8.60 -6.46
C THR A 38 -8.28 -9.16 -6.11
N ARG A 39 -9.33 -8.36 -6.30
CA ARG A 39 -10.70 -8.78 -6.01
C ARG A 39 -11.15 -9.93 -6.92
N SER A 40 -10.82 -9.88 -8.21
CA SER A 40 -11.13 -10.97 -9.16
C SER A 40 -10.45 -12.27 -8.77
N VAL A 41 -9.17 -12.24 -8.37
CA VAL A 41 -8.44 -13.43 -7.87
C VAL A 41 -9.13 -14.01 -6.63
N GLN A 42 -9.51 -13.14 -5.69
CA GLN A 42 -10.19 -13.56 -4.47
C GLN A 42 -11.53 -14.24 -4.76
N LEU A 43 -12.37 -13.61 -5.58
CA LEU A 43 -13.68 -14.18 -5.94
C LEU A 43 -13.57 -15.47 -6.74
N ARG A 44 -12.62 -15.56 -7.67
CA ARG A 44 -12.35 -16.80 -8.43
C ARG A 44 -11.90 -17.93 -7.50
N ARG A 45 -11.08 -17.65 -6.49
CA ARG A 45 -10.70 -18.62 -5.46
C ARG A 45 -11.93 -19.09 -4.69
N ILE A 46 -12.76 -18.16 -4.22
CA ILE A 46 -13.99 -18.46 -3.48
C ILE A 46 -14.94 -19.33 -4.33
N ALA A 47 -15.18 -18.96 -5.58
CA ALA A 47 -16.04 -19.71 -6.49
C ALA A 47 -15.59 -21.18 -6.64
N ARG A 48 -14.28 -21.43 -6.74
CA ARG A 48 -13.72 -22.78 -6.79
C ARG A 48 -13.90 -23.56 -5.50
N GLU A 49 -13.61 -22.90 -4.37
CA GLU A 49 -13.60 -23.55 -3.05
C GLU A 49 -15.01 -23.81 -2.51
N LEU A 50 -15.99 -22.97 -2.85
CA LEU A 50 -17.40 -23.19 -2.50
C LEU A 50 -18.06 -24.28 -3.35
N GLY A 51 -17.60 -24.50 -4.59
CA GLY A 51 -18.15 -25.51 -5.50
C GLY A 51 -19.60 -25.27 -5.94
N ARG A 52 -20.19 -24.09 -5.66
CA ARG A 52 -21.53 -23.71 -6.13
C ARG A 52 -21.46 -23.31 -7.60
N SER A 53 -22.42 -23.80 -8.41
CA SER A 53 -22.40 -23.58 -9.87
C SER A 53 -22.57 -22.12 -10.25
N THR A 54 -23.33 -21.36 -9.47
CA THR A 54 -23.64 -19.94 -9.72
C THR A 54 -23.59 -19.12 -8.42
N PRO A 55 -23.40 -17.78 -8.49
CA PRO A 55 -23.37 -16.94 -7.29
C PRO A 55 -24.68 -16.94 -6.48
N ASP A 56 -25.83 -17.07 -7.12
CA ASP A 56 -27.16 -17.08 -6.49
C ASP A 56 -27.44 -18.34 -5.67
N GLN A 57 -26.72 -19.43 -5.93
CA GLN A 57 -26.79 -20.67 -5.14
C GLN A 57 -26.04 -20.60 -3.80
N VAL A 58 -25.20 -19.57 -3.63
CA VAL A 58 -24.41 -19.41 -2.41
C VAL A 58 -25.31 -19.01 -1.24
N GLN A 59 -25.32 -19.85 -0.21
CA GLN A 59 -26.08 -19.56 1.02
C GLN A 59 -25.19 -18.90 2.09
N PRO A 60 -25.77 -18.17 3.04
CA PRO A 60 -25.02 -17.61 4.16
C PRO A 60 -24.16 -18.63 4.90
N GLN A 61 -24.68 -19.84 5.09
CA GLN A 61 -23.96 -20.92 5.76
C GLN A 61 -22.72 -21.38 4.98
N ASP A 62 -22.78 -21.45 3.64
CA ASP A 62 -21.63 -21.80 2.81
C ASP A 62 -20.45 -20.87 3.05
N LEU A 63 -20.74 -19.56 3.16
CA LEU A 63 -19.69 -18.54 3.42
C LEU A 63 -19.14 -18.62 4.83
N LEU A 64 -19.98 -18.91 5.83
CA LEU A 64 -19.53 -19.06 7.22
C LEU A 64 -18.64 -20.30 7.39
N GLU A 65 -19.06 -21.42 6.85
CA GLU A 65 -18.26 -22.66 6.88
C GLU A 65 -16.95 -22.51 6.14
N TRP A 66 -16.99 -22.01 4.90
CA TRP A 66 -15.79 -21.74 4.12
C TRP A 66 -14.82 -20.80 4.85
N ALA A 67 -15.33 -19.72 5.42
CA ALA A 67 -14.53 -18.74 6.17
C ALA A 67 -13.97 -19.30 7.48
N GLY A 68 -14.71 -20.22 8.12
CA GLY A 68 -14.29 -20.91 9.34
C GLY A 68 -13.10 -21.84 9.12
N HIS A 69 -12.99 -22.45 7.94
CA HIS A 69 -11.87 -23.33 7.59
C HIS A 69 -10.59 -22.57 7.16
N GLN A 70 -10.63 -21.22 7.10
CA GLN A 70 -9.47 -20.45 6.66
C GLN A 70 -8.62 -19.98 7.85
N ASP A 71 -7.37 -20.38 7.87
CA ASP A 71 -6.36 -19.86 8.79
C ASP A 71 -5.74 -18.57 8.24
N TRP A 72 -6.45 -17.46 8.36
CA TRP A 72 -6.03 -16.16 7.86
C TRP A 72 -5.76 -15.15 8.95
N ALA A 73 -4.70 -14.37 8.75
CA ALA A 73 -4.53 -13.12 9.49
C ALA A 73 -5.74 -12.19 9.28
N ALA A 74 -6.08 -11.38 10.29
CA ALA A 74 -7.23 -10.49 10.29
C ALA A 74 -7.30 -9.59 9.03
N ALA A 75 -6.17 -9.05 8.57
CA ALA A 75 -6.12 -8.20 7.38
C ALA A 75 -6.50 -8.97 6.08
N THR A 76 -6.04 -10.21 5.94
CA THR A 76 -6.40 -11.08 4.82
C THR A 76 -7.88 -11.40 4.85
N ARG A 77 -8.40 -11.82 6.01
CA ARG A 77 -9.82 -12.11 6.24
C ARG A 77 -10.69 -10.89 5.91
N HIS A 78 -10.33 -9.71 6.40
CA HIS A 78 -11.01 -8.45 6.07
C HIS A 78 -11.04 -8.17 4.56
N SER A 79 -9.93 -8.41 3.86
CA SER A 79 -9.84 -8.20 2.40
C SER A 79 -10.81 -9.11 1.64
N TYR A 80 -10.85 -10.40 1.96
CA TYR A 80 -11.78 -11.35 1.34
C TYR A 80 -13.25 -11.02 1.63
N TYR A 81 -13.58 -10.71 2.88
CA TYR A 81 -14.95 -10.35 3.26
C TYR A 81 -15.41 -9.06 2.59
N THR A 82 -14.49 -8.10 2.44
CA THR A 82 -14.79 -6.86 1.70
C THR A 82 -15.08 -7.17 0.23
N SER A 83 -14.30 -8.05 -0.41
CA SER A 83 -14.54 -8.44 -1.80
C SER A 83 -15.86 -9.16 -1.98
N LEU A 84 -16.24 -10.07 -1.07
CA LEU A 84 -17.54 -10.74 -1.07
C LEU A 84 -18.69 -9.75 -0.91
N ARG A 85 -18.60 -8.85 0.08
CA ARG A 85 -19.68 -7.85 0.32
C ARG A 85 -19.87 -6.93 -0.88
N VAL A 86 -18.77 -6.45 -1.48
CA VAL A 86 -18.85 -5.56 -2.64
C VAL A 86 -19.39 -6.30 -3.86
N PHE A 87 -18.97 -7.56 -4.08
CA PHE A 87 -19.48 -8.39 -5.17
C PHE A 87 -20.98 -8.65 -5.03
N PHE A 88 -21.42 -9.21 -3.93
CA PHE A 88 -22.83 -9.55 -3.75
C PHE A 88 -23.74 -8.33 -3.66
N ARG A 89 -23.21 -7.19 -3.18
CA ARG A 89 -23.93 -5.91 -3.25
C ARG A 89 -24.16 -5.47 -4.69
N TRP A 90 -23.17 -5.63 -5.55
CA TRP A 90 -23.30 -5.34 -6.98
C TRP A 90 -24.22 -6.36 -7.66
N TYR A 91 -24.02 -7.64 -7.39
CA TYR A 91 -24.73 -8.76 -8.03
C TYR A 91 -26.24 -8.70 -7.81
N TYR A 92 -26.67 -8.41 -6.59
CA TYR A 92 -28.09 -8.28 -6.24
C TYR A 92 -28.63 -6.86 -6.36
N GLY A 93 -27.82 -5.85 -6.58
CA GLY A 93 -28.25 -4.45 -6.71
C GLY A 93 -29.12 -3.98 -5.54
N PRO A 94 -30.34 -3.44 -5.81
CA PRO A 94 -31.24 -2.96 -4.76
C PRO A 94 -31.64 -4.03 -3.74
N ASP A 95 -31.70 -5.28 -4.15
CA ASP A 95 -32.07 -6.41 -3.31
C ASP A 95 -30.94 -6.91 -2.40
N ALA A 96 -29.74 -6.34 -2.49
CA ALA A 96 -28.55 -6.83 -1.77
C ALA A 96 -28.74 -6.92 -0.26
N LEU A 97 -29.51 -6.04 0.35
CA LEU A 97 -29.78 -6.07 1.80
C LEU A 97 -30.65 -7.27 2.22
N ARG A 98 -31.35 -7.90 1.29
CA ARG A 98 -32.20 -9.06 1.56
C ARG A 98 -31.58 -10.36 1.10
N LYS A 99 -30.85 -10.35 -0.02
CA LYS A 99 -30.40 -11.54 -0.72
C LYS A 99 -28.90 -11.86 -0.55
N SER A 100 -28.07 -10.87 -0.15
CA SER A 100 -26.63 -11.07 -0.09
C SER A 100 -26.22 -12.05 1.02
N PRO A 101 -25.65 -13.21 0.68
CA PRO A 101 -25.16 -14.15 1.68
C PRO A 101 -23.96 -13.60 2.48
N ALA A 102 -23.25 -12.61 1.92
CA ALA A 102 -22.11 -11.99 2.57
C ALA A 102 -22.46 -11.10 3.78
N LEU A 103 -23.77 -10.84 4.01
CA LEU A 103 -24.22 -10.14 5.22
C LEU A 103 -24.04 -10.98 6.50
N ALA A 104 -24.07 -12.30 6.38
CA ALA A 104 -23.82 -13.21 7.49
C ALA A 104 -22.36 -13.19 8.00
N LEU A 105 -21.42 -12.77 7.16
CA LEU A 105 -20.02 -12.72 7.57
C LEU A 105 -19.80 -11.70 8.70
N PRO A 106 -19.10 -12.08 9.78
CA PRO A 106 -18.86 -11.18 10.90
C PRO A 106 -17.98 -10.00 10.50
N ARG A 107 -18.03 -8.90 11.27
CA ARG A 107 -17.08 -7.80 11.10
C ARG A 107 -15.70 -8.27 11.57
N VAL A 108 -14.68 -7.96 10.77
CA VAL A 108 -13.29 -8.25 11.12
C VAL A 108 -12.65 -6.97 11.64
N THR A 109 -12.26 -7.00 12.91
CA THR A 109 -11.45 -5.93 13.49
C THR A 109 -9.98 -6.17 13.12
N CYS A 110 -9.40 -5.23 12.39
CA CYS A 110 -7.97 -5.23 12.10
C CYS A 110 -7.31 -4.26 13.08
N PRO A 111 -6.55 -4.75 14.06
CA PRO A 111 -5.79 -3.85 14.91
C PRO A 111 -4.82 -3.03 14.06
N PRO A 112 -4.60 -1.76 14.40
CA PRO A 112 -3.63 -0.94 13.70
C PRO A 112 -2.26 -1.62 13.76
N GLY A 113 -1.61 -1.77 12.61
CA GLY A 113 -0.29 -2.38 12.56
C GLY A 113 0.72 -1.54 13.34
N ILE A 114 1.55 -2.20 14.14
CA ILE A 114 2.67 -1.55 14.84
C ILE A 114 3.68 -1.11 13.78
N PRO A 115 4.11 0.16 13.76
CA PRO A 115 5.17 0.61 12.87
C PRO A 115 6.45 -0.21 13.08
N ARG A 116 7.05 -0.62 11.98
CA ARG A 116 8.34 -1.30 11.98
C ARG A 116 9.35 -0.45 11.21
N PRO A 117 9.96 0.55 11.83
CA PRO A 117 11.01 1.32 11.20
C PRO A 117 12.25 0.45 10.98
N THR A 118 12.79 0.45 9.75
CA THR A 118 14.04 -0.24 9.44
C THR A 118 15.18 0.33 10.29
N PRO A 119 15.99 -0.48 10.98
CA PRO A 119 17.18 -0.03 11.69
C PRO A 119 18.18 0.68 10.75
N ARG A 120 19.06 1.50 11.33
CA ARG A 120 20.07 2.23 10.55
C ARG A 120 21.05 1.29 9.87
N GLU A 121 21.52 0.31 10.61
CA GLU A 121 22.50 -0.68 10.17
C GLU A 121 21.99 -1.48 8.96
N VAL A 122 20.71 -1.90 9.00
CA VAL A 122 20.06 -2.62 7.90
C VAL A 122 19.95 -1.76 6.63
N LEU A 123 19.69 -0.47 6.78
CA LEU A 123 19.68 0.45 5.64
C LEU A 123 21.08 0.62 5.07
N ASP A 124 22.07 0.81 5.92
CA ASP A 124 23.46 1.01 5.51
C ASP A 124 24.00 -0.24 4.78
N ASP A 125 23.72 -1.45 5.29
CA ASP A 125 24.06 -2.72 4.61
C ASP A 125 23.36 -2.81 3.23
N GLY A 126 22.09 -2.46 3.17
CA GLY A 126 21.34 -2.47 1.93
C GLY A 126 21.86 -1.48 0.89
N LEU A 127 22.26 -0.28 1.33
CA LEU A 127 22.83 0.75 0.45
C LEU A 127 24.21 0.33 -0.07
N GLN A 128 25.06 -0.25 0.79
CA GLN A 128 26.40 -0.69 0.44
C GLN A 128 26.40 -1.83 -0.60
N ALA A 129 25.46 -2.75 -0.51
CA ALA A 129 25.34 -3.87 -1.43
C ALA A 129 24.55 -3.55 -2.72
N ALA A 130 23.91 -2.39 -2.79
CA ALA A 130 23.02 -2.04 -3.88
C ALA A 130 23.77 -1.50 -5.11
N SER A 131 23.23 -1.79 -6.31
CA SER A 131 23.59 -1.03 -7.51
C SER A 131 23.06 0.40 -7.41
N GLU A 132 23.62 1.37 -8.14
CA GLU A 132 23.20 2.78 -8.14
C GLU A 132 21.68 2.96 -8.29
N ARG A 133 21.07 2.19 -9.19
CA ARG A 133 19.62 2.19 -9.40
C ARG A 133 18.85 1.75 -8.17
N VAL A 134 19.30 0.73 -7.49
CA VAL A 134 18.62 0.19 -6.29
C VAL A 134 18.90 1.09 -5.09
N GLU A 135 20.10 1.62 -4.98
CA GLU A 135 20.46 2.60 -3.96
C GLU A 135 19.55 3.85 -4.04
N LEU A 136 19.26 4.36 -5.26
CA LEU A 136 18.32 5.45 -5.46
C LEU A 136 16.89 5.07 -5.01
N ILE A 137 16.43 3.84 -5.29
CA ILE A 137 15.14 3.31 -4.80
C ILE A 137 15.10 3.33 -3.27
N LEU A 138 16.13 2.81 -2.60
CA LEU A 138 16.21 2.77 -1.13
C LEU A 138 16.25 4.19 -0.54
N SER A 139 17.03 5.08 -1.15
CA SER A 139 17.17 6.47 -0.74
C SER A 139 15.86 7.26 -0.84
N LEU A 140 15.11 7.11 -1.93
CA LEU A 140 13.80 7.75 -2.08
C LEU A 140 12.78 7.23 -1.05
N ALA A 141 12.83 5.95 -0.71
CA ALA A 141 11.98 5.40 0.35
C ALA A 141 12.40 5.88 1.74
N ALA A 142 13.71 5.95 2.03
CA ALA A 142 14.24 6.28 3.35
C ALA A 142 14.30 7.78 3.65
N CYS A 143 14.55 8.62 2.63
CA CYS A 143 14.77 10.08 2.80
C CYS A 143 13.60 10.95 2.34
N ALA A 144 12.73 10.43 1.46
CA ALA A 144 11.54 11.14 0.98
C ALA A 144 10.22 10.39 1.33
N GLY A 145 10.31 9.21 1.92
CA GLY A 145 9.14 8.44 2.36
C GLY A 145 8.22 7.98 1.23
N LEU A 146 8.72 7.82 0.01
CA LEU A 146 7.91 7.45 -1.14
C LEU A 146 7.44 5.99 -1.09
N ARG A 147 6.25 5.73 -1.66
CA ARG A 147 5.76 4.36 -1.91
C ARG A 147 6.43 3.78 -3.16
N ALA A 148 6.53 2.45 -3.26
CA ALA A 148 7.10 1.80 -4.44
C ALA A 148 6.45 2.22 -5.76
N THR A 149 5.13 2.48 -5.77
CA THR A 149 4.43 3.00 -6.95
C THR A 149 4.77 4.46 -7.25
N GLU A 150 5.00 5.27 -6.24
CA GLU A 150 5.43 6.67 -6.38
C GLU A 150 6.88 6.73 -6.88
N ILE A 151 7.77 5.91 -6.31
CA ILE A 151 9.15 5.78 -6.78
C ILE A 151 9.20 5.39 -8.26
N SER A 152 8.38 4.41 -8.67
CA SER A 152 8.38 3.95 -10.07
C SER A 152 8.05 5.05 -11.08
N GLN A 153 7.32 6.07 -10.67
CA GLN A 153 6.80 7.15 -11.52
C GLN A 153 7.64 8.44 -11.46
N VAL A 154 8.77 8.45 -10.78
CA VAL A 154 9.64 9.63 -10.71
C VAL A 154 10.14 10.02 -12.09
N HIS A 155 9.84 11.25 -12.49
CA HIS A 155 10.18 11.82 -13.79
C HIS A 155 10.87 13.17 -13.63
N ALA A 156 11.69 13.56 -14.60
CA ALA A 156 12.40 14.84 -14.60
C ALA A 156 11.48 16.06 -14.40
N ASN A 157 10.29 16.04 -15.01
CA ASN A 157 9.31 17.12 -14.87
C ASN A 157 8.72 17.26 -13.47
N ASP A 158 8.93 16.31 -12.60
CA ASP A 158 8.45 16.30 -11.22
C ASP A 158 9.49 16.89 -10.25
N LEU A 159 10.73 17.09 -10.68
CA LEU A 159 11.78 17.73 -9.89
C LEU A 159 11.64 19.25 -10.02
N VAL A 160 11.46 19.91 -8.90
CA VAL A 160 11.26 21.36 -8.84
C VAL A 160 12.39 21.97 -7.98
N ASP A 161 13.02 23.00 -8.51
CA ASP A 161 13.93 23.87 -7.75
C ASP A 161 13.11 25.06 -7.25
N ASP A 162 13.08 25.27 -5.95
CA ASP A 162 12.37 26.35 -5.29
C ASP A 162 13.31 27.19 -4.40
N LEU A 163 12.80 28.24 -3.78
CA LEU A 163 13.62 29.17 -2.98
C LEU A 163 14.29 28.51 -1.76
N GLU A 164 13.81 27.35 -1.33
CA GLU A 164 14.33 26.62 -0.17
C GLU A 164 15.19 25.40 -0.60
N GLY A 165 15.27 25.10 -1.90
CA GLY A 165 16.03 24.02 -2.48
C GLY A 165 15.20 23.13 -3.41
N PHE A 166 15.45 21.82 -3.40
CA PHE A 166 14.81 20.89 -4.31
C PHE A 166 13.61 20.21 -3.68
N SER A 167 12.57 20.05 -4.47
CA SER A 167 11.36 19.31 -4.10
C SER A 167 10.94 18.36 -5.23
N LEU A 168 10.29 17.27 -4.87
CA LEU A 168 9.72 16.32 -5.81
C LEU A 168 8.19 16.38 -5.76
N VAL A 169 7.56 16.60 -6.90
CA VAL A 169 6.11 16.45 -7.08
C VAL A 169 5.77 14.96 -7.16
N VAL A 170 4.96 14.48 -6.23
CA VAL A 170 4.66 13.07 -6.08
C VAL A 170 3.20 12.79 -6.43
N HIS A 171 2.99 11.95 -7.42
CA HIS A 171 1.67 11.52 -7.88
C HIS A 171 1.20 10.30 -7.06
N GLY A 172 0.25 10.55 -6.17
CA GLY A 172 -0.29 9.55 -5.25
C GLY A 172 -1.55 8.85 -5.78
N LYS A 173 -2.04 7.88 -4.99
CA LYS A 173 -3.27 7.14 -5.31
C LYS A 173 -4.49 8.09 -5.38
N GLY A 174 -5.31 7.93 -6.43
CA GLY A 174 -6.54 8.70 -6.62
C GLY A 174 -6.30 10.13 -7.12
N GLY A 175 -5.23 10.38 -7.89
CA GLY A 175 -4.92 11.68 -8.46
C GLY A 175 -4.41 12.72 -7.45
N ARG A 176 -4.08 12.31 -6.24
CA ARG A 176 -3.55 13.24 -5.23
C ARG A 176 -2.11 13.59 -5.55
N ILE A 177 -1.83 14.88 -5.52
CA ILE A 177 -0.48 15.43 -5.73
C ILE A 177 0.00 16.01 -4.41
N ARG A 178 1.29 15.82 -4.11
CA ARG A 178 1.99 16.46 -3.01
C ARG A 178 3.41 16.78 -3.41
N GLN A 179 3.97 17.79 -2.79
CA GLN A 179 5.37 18.14 -2.92
C GLN A 179 6.15 17.62 -1.71
N VAL A 180 7.31 17.00 -1.95
CA VAL A 180 8.18 16.45 -0.92
C VAL A 180 9.56 17.06 -1.09
N PRO A 181 10.05 17.85 -0.12
CA PRO A 181 11.41 18.37 -0.13
C PRO A 181 12.45 17.26 -0.21
N LEU A 182 13.47 17.43 -1.02
CA LEU A 182 14.57 16.50 -1.17
C LEU A 182 15.88 17.10 -0.65
N PRO A 183 16.71 16.30 0.02
CA PRO A 183 18.11 16.69 0.22
C PRO A 183 18.79 16.92 -1.13
N THR A 184 19.63 17.96 -1.24
CA THR A 184 20.28 18.37 -2.50
C THR A 184 20.99 17.21 -3.20
N TRP A 185 21.73 16.37 -2.45
CA TRP A 185 22.42 15.19 -3.02
C TRP A 185 21.45 14.19 -3.65
N LEU A 186 20.24 14.03 -3.07
CA LEU A 186 19.24 13.11 -3.59
C LEU A 186 18.55 13.67 -4.85
N ALA A 187 18.33 14.98 -4.88
CA ALA A 187 17.80 15.67 -6.05
C ALA A 187 18.72 15.51 -7.26
N PHE A 188 20.02 15.75 -7.11
CA PHE A 188 21.01 15.53 -8.19
C PHE A 188 21.10 14.09 -8.64
N ARG A 189 20.92 13.11 -7.73
CA ARG A 189 20.86 11.70 -8.14
C ARG A 189 19.59 11.37 -8.92
N VAL A 190 18.47 11.97 -8.56
CA VAL A 190 17.21 11.85 -9.32
C VAL A 190 17.36 12.45 -10.71
N GLU A 191 17.90 13.67 -10.81
CA GLU A 191 18.17 14.37 -12.06
C GLU A 191 19.06 13.52 -12.98
N SER A 192 20.22 13.09 -12.51
CA SER A 192 21.15 12.23 -13.27
C SER A 192 20.50 10.92 -13.75
N ALA A 193 19.69 10.28 -12.90
CA ALA A 193 18.97 9.08 -13.29
C ALA A 193 17.90 9.33 -14.36
N CYS A 194 17.21 10.48 -14.28
CA CYS A 194 16.23 10.90 -15.28
C CYS A 194 16.88 11.23 -16.63
N ASP A 195 18.03 11.89 -16.64
CA ASP A 195 18.80 12.20 -17.88
C ASP A 195 19.20 10.92 -18.60
N GLN A 196 19.73 9.94 -17.87
CA GLN A 196 20.08 8.62 -18.42
C GLN A 196 18.86 7.82 -18.86
N GLY A 197 17.71 8.05 -18.23
CA GLY A 197 16.48 7.29 -18.38
C GLY A 197 15.45 7.90 -19.32
N LYS A 198 15.82 8.85 -20.17
CA LYS A 198 14.90 9.53 -21.11
C LYS A 198 13.72 10.20 -20.36
N GLY A 199 14.01 10.87 -19.27
CA GLY A 199 13.06 11.56 -18.41
C GLY A 199 12.59 10.73 -17.21
N TRP A 200 12.69 9.41 -17.21
CA TRP A 200 12.30 8.53 -16.10
C TRP A 200 13.50 8.14 -15.24
N ALA A 201 13.43 8.31 -13.93
CA ALA A 201 14.49 7.81 -13.04
C ALA A 201 14.62 6.28 -13.07
N PHE A 202 13.52 5.59 -13.41
CA PHE A 202 13.47 4.13 -13.46
C PHE A 202 12.83 3.64 -14.77
N PRO A 203 13.52 3.79 -15.91
CA PRO A 203 12.98 3.44 -17.21
C PRO A 203 12.71 1.94 -17.35
N SER A 204 11.66 1.60 -18.12
CA SER A 204 11.35 0.24 -18.55
C SER A 204 11.93 -0.03 -19.94
N LYS A 205 12.38 -1.25 -20.19
CA LYS A 205 12.80 -1.69 -21.54
C LYS A 205 11.67 -1.70 -22.57
N TYR A 206 10.43 -1.62 -22.12
CA TYR A 206 9.24 -1.59 -22.99
C TYR A 206 8.68 -0.18 -23.18
N GLY A 207 9.40 0.85 -22.78
CA GLY A 207 8.95 2.24 -22.75
C GLY A 207 8.35 2.65 -21.40
N GLY A 208 8.31 3.96 -21.15
CA GLY A 208 7.86 4.50 -19.85
C GLY A 208 8.76 4.05 -18.68
N HIS A 209 8.14 3.77 -17.54
CA HIS A 209 8.82 3.40 -16.30
C HIS A 209 8.54 1.95 -15.87
N ILE A 210 9.37 1.38 -14.99
CA ILE A 210 9.10 0.05 -14.39
C ILE A 210 7.89 0.10 -13.46
N SER A 211 7.26 -1.03 -13.21
CA SER A 211 6.12 -1.11 -12.31
C SER A 211 6.53 -0.92 -10.84
N GLY A 212 5.62 -0.39 -10.02
CA GLY A 212 5.81 -0.33 -8.57
C GLY A 212 6.02 -1.71 -7.92
N ALA A 213 5.52 -2.79 -8.53
CA ALA A 213 5.81 -4.16 -8.09
C ALA A 213 7.29 -4.50 -8.29
N ARG A 214 7.87 -4.13 -9.44
CA ARG A 214 9.30 -4.34 -9.71
C ARG A 214 10.19 -3.49 -8.78
N VAL A 215 9.80 -2.24 -8.52
CA VAL A 215 10.48 -1.40 -7.52
C VAL A 215 10.44 -2.05 -6.13
N SER A 216 9.29 -2.56 -5.71
CA SER A 216 9.15 -3.26 -4.42
C SER A 216 10.01 -4.52 -4.33
N GLU A 217 10.08 -5.28 -5.42
CA GLU A 217 10.91 -6.48 -5.51
C GLU A 217 12.40 -6.14 -5.39
N LEU A 218 12.87 -5.18 -6.18
CA LEU A 218 14.29 -4.74 -6.15
C LEU A 218 14.69 -4.23 -4.76
N GLY A 219 13.85 -3.38 -4.14
CA GLY A 219 14.13 -2.87 -2.80
C GLY A 219 14.09 -3.94 -1.71
N SER A 220 13.21 -4.95 -1.84
CA SER A 220 13.14 -6.04 -0.88
C SER A 220 14.30 -7.04 -1.03
N GLN A 221 14.83 -7.22 -2.25
CA GLN A 221 16.00 -8.06 -2.49
C GLN A 221 17.30 -7.44 -1.95
N ALA A 222 17.37 -6.11 -1.93
CA ALA A 222 18.55 -5.39 -1.43
C ALA A 222 18.59 -5.26 0.10
N LEU A 223 17.46 -5.43 0.77
CA LEU A 223 17.41 -5.33 2.23
C LEU A 223 17.48 -6.73 2.86
N PRO A 224 18.29 -6.95 3.90
CA PRO A 224 18.40 -8.24 4.54
C PRO A 224 17.13 -8.63 5.28
N GLY A 225 16.81 -9.92 5.28
CA GLY A 225 15.71 -10.49 6.07
C GLY A 225 14.32 -10.03 5.63
N ARG A 226 13.53 -9.52 6.58
CA ARG A 226 12.10 -9.16 6.36
C ARG A 226 11.86 -7.67 6.08
N TRP A 227 12.90 -6.92 5.85
CA TRP A 227 12.79 -5.49 5.63
C TRP A 227 12.39 -5.17 4.18
N THR A 228 11.66 -4.08 3.99
CA THR A 228 11.07 -3.71 2.70
C THR A 228 11.06 -2.18 2.54
N LEU A 229 10.77 -1.69 1.34
CA LEU A 229 10.57 -0.26 1.12
C LEU A 229 9.47 0.35 2.03
N HIS A 230 8.47 -0.46 2.40
CA HIS A 230 7.44 0.01 3.31
C HIS A 230 7.98 0.25 4.72
N THR A 231 8.90 -0.56 5.19
CA THR A 231 9.55 -0.37 6.49
C THR A 231 10.58 0.78 6.48
N LEU A 232 11.19 1.08 5.32
CA LEU A 232 11.98 2.31 5.13
C LEU A 232 11.10 3.57 5.21
N ARG A 233 9.94 3.52 4.57
CA ARG A 233 8.96 4.62 4.70
C ARG A 233 8.46 4.77 6.15
N HIS A 234 8.33 3.68 6.91
CA HIS A 234 8.04 3.75 8.35
C HIS A 234 9.19 4.44 9.12
N ARG A 235 10.44 4.13 8.75
CA ARG A 235 11.62 4.81 9.30
C ARG A 235 11.56 6.32 9.03
N PHE A 236 11.33 6.73 7.78
CA PHE A 236 11.16 8.14 7.40
C PHE A 236 10.09 8.82 8.27
N ALA A 237 8.88 8.24 8.33
CA ALA A 237 7.79 8.79 9.11
C ALA A 237 8.13 8.94 10.60
N THR A 238 8.80 7.95 11.19
CA THR A 238 9.22 7.98 12.59
C THR A 238 10.26 9.06 12.83
N LEU A 239 11.24 9.20 11.95
CA LEU A 239 12.28 10.23 12.06
C LEU A 239 11.72 11.63 11.86
N ALA A 240 10.88 11.85 10.84
CA ALA A 240 10.22 13.13 10.59
C ALA A 240 9.36 13.54 11.80
N TYR A 241 8.58 12.60 12.36
CA TYR A 241 7.80 12.90 13.55
C TYR A 241 8.68 13.21 14.78
N ARG A 242 9.83 12.53 14.93
CA ARG A 242 10.75 12.79 16.06
C ARG A 242 11.41 14.15 15.98
N ALA A 243 11.63 14.68 14.78
CA ALA A 243 12.24 16.01 14.59
C ALA A 243 11.35 17.12 15.17
N ASP A 244 10.10 17.23 14.70
CA ASP A 244 9.26 18.39 14.99
C ASP A 244 8.00 18.08 15.81
N ARG A 245 7.70 16.80 16.04
CA ARG A 245 6.47 16.33 16.72
C ARG A 245 5.17 16.78 16.03
N ASP A 246 5.25 17.21 14.79
CA ASP A 246 4.09 17.63 14.02
C ASP A 246 3.55 16.49 13.15
N LEU A 247 2.38 15.97 13.54
CA LEU A 247 1.68 14.92 12.80
C LEU A 247 1.11 15.40 11.46
N LEU A 248 0.76 16.69 11.36
CA LEU A 248 0.19 17.22 10.13
C LEU A 248 1.26 17.32 9.05
N THR A 249 2.46 17.77 9.41
CA THR A 249 3.61 17.78 8.51
C THR A 249 3.95 16.35 8.04
N VAL A 250 4.03 15.38 8.95
CA VAL A 250 4.25 13.97 8.56
C VAL A 250 3.13 13.44 7.67
N GLN A 251 1.88 13.77 7.96
CA GLN A 251 0.73 13.38 7.13
C GLN A 251 0.84 13.95 5.69
N ARG A 252 1.19 15.23 5.56
CA ARG A 252 1.39 15.89 4.26
C ARG A 252 2.54 15.25 3.48
N LEU A 253 3.70 15.07 4.09
CA LEU A 253 4.88 14.43 3.48
C LEU A 253 4.54 13.02 2.99
N LEU A 254 3.80 12.23 3.76
CA LEU A 254 3.43 10.88 3.41
C LEU A 254 2.21 10.79 2.47
N GLY A 255 1.42 11.83 2.33
CA GLY A 255 0.19 11.81 1.54
C GLY A 255 -0.83 10.80 2.10
N HIS A 256 -1.03 10.80 3.43
CA HIS A 256 -2.05 9.99 4.07
C HIS A 256 -3.42 10.66 3.98
N ALA A 257 -4.43 9.91 3.57
CA ALA A 257 -5.81 10.40 3.46
C ALA A 257 -6.45 10.71 4.83
N SER A 258 -5.93 10.09 5.88
CA SER A 258 -6.45 10.19 7.24
C SER A 258 -5.31 10.35 8.25
N VAL A 259 -5.52 11.21 9.24
CA VAL A 259 -4.61 11.41 10.38
C VAL A 259 -4.42 10.08 11.16
N GLN A 260 -5.45 9.25 11.26
CA GLN A 260 -5.37 7.94 11.90
C GLN A 260 -4.25 7.05 11.35
N THR A 261 -3.94 7.16 10.05
CA THR A 261 -2.83 6.41 9.45
C THR A 261 -1.47 6.95 9.91
N THR A 262 -1.40 8.25 10.24
CA THR A 262 -0.18 8.93 10.70
C THR A 262 0.00 8.80 12.21
N GLN A 263 -1.08 8.73 12.98
CA GLN A 263 -1.05 8.56 14.45
C GLN A 263 -0.26 7.35 14.91
N ARG A 264 -0.12 6.33 14.07
CA ARG A 264 0.73 5.14 14.34
C ARG A 264 2.21 5.48 14.60
N TYR A 265 2.68 6.62 14.11
CA TYR A 265 4.06 7.09 14.30
C TYR A 265 4.23 8.00 15.51
N ALA A 266 3.11 8.39 16.13
CA ALA A 266 3.05 9.30 17.27
C ALA A 266 3.17 8.55 18.60
N GLU A 267 4.11 7.60 18.73
CA GLU A 267 4.44 7.06 20.04
C GLU A 267 5.04 8.16 20.92
N PRO A 268 4.42 8.48 22.06
CA PRO A 268 5.01 9.43 22.98
C PRO A 268 6.37 8.91 23.46
N PRO A 269 7.41 9.75 23.56
CA PRO A 269 8.69 9.33 24.15
C PRO A 269 8.43 8.77 25.56
N HIS A 270 9.22 7.79 25.99
CA HIS A 270 9.09 7.19 27.33
C HIS A 270 8.91 8.16 28.48
N ASN A 271 9.47 9.38 28.35
CA ASN A 271 9.37 10.43 29.35
C ASN A 271 8.29 11.49 29.05
N ALA A 272 7.59 11.45 27.92
CA ALA A 272 6.61 12.47 27.54
C ALA A 272 5.40 12.47 28.47
N LEU A 273 4.90 11.31 28.86
CA LEU A 273 3.80 11.20 29.81
C LEU A 273 4.20 11.79 31.16
N ARG A 274 5.41 11.47 31.65
CA ARG A 274 5.94 12.04 32.91
C ARG A 274 6.14 13.54 32.81
N ARG A 275 6.63 14.07 31.67
CA ARG A 275 6.76 15.51 31.46
C ARG A 275 5.41 16.21 31.43
N ALA A 276 4.42 15.63 30.75
CA ALA A 276 3.06 16.18 30.71
C ALA A 276 2.43 16.24 32.09
N VAL A 277 2.55 15.16 32.88
CA VAL A 277 2.07 15.15 34.28
C VAL A 277 2.81 16.20 35.12
N ARG A 278 4.15 16.28 35.00
CA ARG A 278 4.93 17.31 35.73
C ARG A 278 4.56 18.74 35.34
N ALA A 279 4.20 18.97 34.05
CA ALA A 279 3.76 20.29 33.59
C ALA A 279 2.38 20.68 34.16
N ALA A 280 1.56 19.69 34.49
CA ALA A 280 0.24 19.89 35.10
C ALA A 280 0.27 19.86 36.65
N ASP A 281 1.44 19.69 37.25
CA ASP A 281 1.61 19.63 38.70
C ASP A 281 1.40 21.01 39.32
N ILE A 282 0.34 21.16 40.09
CA ILE A 282 -0.04 22.39 40.77
C ILE A 282 0.87 22.79 41.95
N HIS A 283 1.74 21.87 42.41
CA HIS A 283 2.69 22.11 43.50
C HIS A 283 4.11 22.42 42.99
N ARG A 284 4.25 22.72 41.69
CA ARG A 284 5.53 23.09 41.12
C ARG A 284 5.78 24.59 41.35
N ASN A 285 6.64 24.88 42.33
CA ASN A 285 7.27 26.21 42.47
C ASN A 285 8.37 26.41 41.42
#